data_7e709ebd137fe1819bb01bb491efb7e5
#
_entry.id   7e709ebd137fe1819bb01bb491efb7e5
#
_cell.length_a   1.000
_cell.length_b   1.000
_cell.length_c   1.000
_cell.angle_alpha   90.00
_cell.angle_beta   90.00
_cell.angle_gamma   90.00
#
_symmetry.space_group_name_H-M   'P 1'
#
loop_
_entity.id
_entity.type
_entity.pdbx_description
1 polymer ?
#
loop_
_entity_poly.entity_id
_entity_poly.type
_entity_poly.pdbx_seq_one_letter_code
_entity_poly.pdbx_strand_id
1 'polypeptide(L)'
;MDSRLSKPLIRPFARKNGIRMEDYLPLPYPCFNAFFCRPIRKELRPIPDGDGVFMSPCDGLVSAYRITDGLVLPIKQSSYTVAELLGGDPAAERFRDGVCVVFRLCVQHYHRYAYVDAGKITARRFLPGELHTVRPIALAALPVFTRNCREYCLMETAHFGAVAQIEVGAMLVGKVLNYKGAGFPFCKGEEKGRFLYGGSTVVLLLEKDRVELDEELFENTAQGLETPVQMGEILGKAL
;
A
#
# COMPACT_ATOMS: atom_id res chain seq x y z
N MET A 1 -21.91 3.30 2.51
CA MET A 1 -21.18 4.43 1.90
C MET A 1 -21.39 4.56 0.38
N ASP A 2 -21.95 3.53 -0.27
CA ASP A 2 -22.29 3.53 -1.70
C ASP A 2 -23.64 4.18 -2.02
N SER A 3 -24.49 4.40 -1.00
CA SER A 3 -25.79 5.06 -1.15
C SER A 3 -25.63 6.56 -1.41
N ARG A 4 -26.48 7.13 -2.27
CA ARG A 4 -26.58 8.59 -2.50
C ARG A 4 -26.87 9.38 -1.22
N LEU A 5 -27.47 8.74 -0.21
CA LEU A 5 -27.72 9.34 1.11
C LEU A 5 -26.42 9.68 1.89
N SER A 6 -25.27 9.12 1.48
CA SER A 6 -23.96 9.44 2.07
C SER A 6 -23.32 10.72 1.51
N LYS A 7 -23.85 11.30 0.44
CA LYS A 7 -23.31 12.50 -0.21
C LYS A 7 -23.18 13.72 0.72
N PRO A 8 -24.14 14.02 1.62
CA PRO A 8 -24.00 15.14 2.56
C PRO A 8 -22.79 15.05 3.49
N LEU A 9 -22.24 13.85 3.72
CA LEU A 9 -21.07 13.64 4.57
C LEU A 9 -19.77 14.13 3.92
N ILE A 10 -19.73 14.33 2.59
CA ILE A 10 -18.51 14.64 1.84
C ILE A 10 -17.89 15.96 2.29
N ARG A 11 -18.68 17.06 2.27
CA ARG A 11 -18.17 18.41 2.62
C ARG A 11 -17.65 18.50 4.07
N PRO A 12 -18.41 18.06 5.09
CA PRO A 12 -17.92 18.05 6.47
C PRO A 12 -16.66 17.22 6.64
N PHE A 13 -16.60 16.04 6.00
CA PHE A 13 -15.45 15.15 6.07
C PHE A 13 -14.21 15.79 5.41
N ALA A 14 -14.33 16.33 4.22
CA ALA A 14 -13.22 16.99 3.52
C ALA A 14 -12.65 18.12 4.35
N ARG A 15 -13.53 19.00 4.91
CA ARG A 15 -13.11 20.12 5.77
C ARG A 15 -12.43 19.63 7.05
N LYS A 16 -13.02 18.66 7.75
CA LYS A 16 -12.48 18.12 9.01
C LYS A 16 -11.10 17.50 8.84
N ASN A 17 -10.82 16.90 7.69
CA ASN A 17 -9.58 16.19 7.42
C ASN A 17 -8.59 17.00 6.55
N GLY A 18 -8.84 18.29 6.32
CA GLY A 18 -7.93 19.17 5.57
C GLY A 18 -7.73 18.78 4.11
N ILE A 19 -8.72 18.12 3.49
CA ILE A 19 -8.62 17.65 2.10
C ILE A 19 -8.83 18.84 1.16
N ARG A 20 -7.80 19.19 0.40
CA ARG A 20 -7.83 20.23 -0.61
C ARG A 20 -8.50 19.69 -1.88
N MET A 21 -9.75 20.07 -2.09
CA MET A 21 -10.55 19.56 -3.22
C MET A 21 -10.04 20.02 -4.59
N GLU A 22 -9.31 21.11 -4.65
CA GLU A 22 -8.63 21.62 -5.86
C GLU A 22 -7.55 20.70 -6.40
N ASP A 23 -6.98 19.83 -5.56
CA ASP A 23 -5.96 18.85 -5.96
C ASP A 23 -6.56 17.69 -6.77
N TYR A 24 -7.88 17.54 -6.75
CA TYR A 24 -8.60 16.43 -7.37
C TYR A 24 -9.38 16.85 -8.60
N LEU A 25 -9.69 15.89 -9.47
CA LEU A 25 -10.51 16.15 -10.64
C LEU A 25 -11.92 16.59 -10.20
N PRO A 26 -12.50 17.65 -10.82
CA PRO A 26 -13.80 18.20 -10.46
C PRO A 26 -14.94 17.31 -10.97
N LEU A 27 -15.05 16.10 -10.42
CA LEU A 27 -16.07 15.13 -10.81
C LEU A 27 -17.28 15.19 -9.88
N PRO A 28 -18.48 14.88 -10.39
CA PRO A 28 -19.63 14.68 -9.54
C PRO A 28 -19.49 13.40 -8.72
N TYR A 29 -19.45 13.53 -7.40
CA TYR A 29 -19.40 12.37 -6.49
C TYR A 29 -20.81 11.98 -6.07
N PRO A 30 -21.39 10.88 -6.58
CA PRO A 30 -22.76 10.48 -6.27
C PRO A 30 -22.93 9.94 -4.85
N CYS A 31 -21.84 9.47 -4.23
CA CYS A 31 -21.82 8.89 -2.89
C CYS A 31 -20.47 9.12 -2.21
N PHE A 32 -20.38 8.80 -0.93
CA PHE A 32 -19.15 8.99 -0.15
C PHE A 32 -17.98 8.13 -0.67
N ASN A 33 -18.22 6.86 -1.08
CA ASN A 33 -17.18 6.02 -1.66
C ASN A 33 -16.61 6.57 -2.96
N ALA A 34 -17.44 7.15 -3.82
CA ALA A 34 -16.96 7.79 -5.04
C ALA A 34 -16.02 8.98 -4.72
N PHE A 35 -16.35 9.77 -3.69
CA PHE A 35 -15.48 10.82 -3.18
C PHE A 35 -14.22 10.27 -2.52
N PHE A 36 -14.30 9.21 -1.72
CA PHE A 36 -13.16 8.62 -1.04
C PHE A 36 -12.11 8.11 -2.04
N CYS A 37 -12.56 7.54 -3.16
CA CYS A 37 -11.72 7.07 -4.27
C CYS A 37 -11.48 8.15 -5.34
N ARG A 38 -11.63 9.44 -5.00
CA ARG A 38 -11.50 10.57 -5.92
C ARG A 38 -10.18 10.52 -6.68
N PRO A 39 -10.16 10.74 -7.99
CA PRO A 39 -8.91 10.80 -8.75
C PRO A 39 -8.20 12.14 -8.51
N ILE A 40 -6.91 12.06 -8.25
CA ILE A 40 -6.04 13.23 -8.12
C ILE A 40 -5.64 13.77 -9.50
N ARG A 41 -5.27 15.04 -9.60
CA ARG A 41 -4.66 15.61 -10.81
C ARG A 41 -3.30 14.98 -11.01
N LYS A 42 -3.03 14.45 -12.22
CA LYS A 42 -1.80 13.70 -12.52
C LYS A 42 -0.52 14.50 -12.29
N GLU A 43 -0.59 15.81 -12.50
CA GLU A 43 0.53 16.73 -12.32
C GLU A 43 1.02 16.81 -10.86
N LEU A 44 0.15 16.44 -9.90
CA LEU A 44 0.46 16.43 -8.47
C LEU A 44 1.06 15.10 -7.99
N ARG A 45 1.06 14.09 -8.85
CA ARG A 45 1.68 12.78 -8.59
C ARG A 45 2.43 12.32 -9.83
N PRO A 46 3.51 13.05 -10.18
CA PRO A 46 4.33 12.66 -11.33
C PRO A 46 4.98 11.29 -11.06
N ILE A 47 5.01 10.46 -12.08
CA ILE A 47 5.73 9.19 -12.02
C ILE A 47 7.17 9.49 -12.45
N PRO A 48 8.18 9.15 -11.63
CA PRO A 48 9.56 9.46 -11.95
C PRO A 48 10.02 8.66 -13.17
N ASP A 49 10.75 9.33 -14.05
CA ASP A 49 11.42 8.73 -15.17
C ASP A 49 12.64 7.92 -14.71
N GLY A 50 13.12 7.06 -15.58
CA GLY A 50 14.32 6.25 -15.38
C GLY A 50 14.05 4.81 -14.98
N ASP A 51 14.90 3.94 -15.51
CA ASP A 51 14.88 2.52 -15.21
C ASP A 51 15.43 2.26 -13.81
N GLY A 52 14.84 1.31 -13.11
CA GLY A 52 15.29 0.91 -11.78
C GLY A 52 15.04 1.95 -10.66
N VAL A 53 14.35 3.06 -10.91
CA VAL A 53 13.94 4.00 -9.84
C VAL A 53 12.79 3.40 -9.05
N PHE A 54 13.00 3.16 -7.74
CA PHE A 54 11.97 2.65 -6.83
C PHE A 54 11.15 3.81 -6.26
N MET A 55 9.86 3.78 -6.50
CA MET A 55 8.93 4.85 -6.11
C MET A 55 7.87 4.39 -5.11
N SER A 56 7.30 5.32 -4.37
CA SER A 56 6.12 5.07 -3.55
C SER A 56 4.91 4.70 -4.42
N PRO A 57 4.24 3.56 -4.15
CA PRO A 57 3.04 3.15 -4.89
C PRO A 57 1.80 3.97 -4.54
N CYS A 58 1.79 4.70 -3.45
CA CYS A 58 0.63 5.44 -2.93
C CYS A 58 1.04 6.59 -2.02
N ASP A 59 0.10 7.46 -1.70
CA ASP A 59 0.25 8.42 -0.60
C ASP A 59 0.17 7.68 0.72
N GLY A 60 0.97 8.07 1.70
CA GLY A 60 0.91 7.44 3.01
C GLY A 60 1.97 7.88 3.99
N LEU A 61 2.07 7.11 5.05
CA LEU A 61 3.14 7.14 6.03
C LEU A 61 3.91 5.83 5.88
N VAL A 62 5.19 5.91 5.52
CA VAL A 62 6.02 4.75 5.21
C VAL A 62 6.87 4.34 6.40
N SER A 63 7.04 3.03 6.56
CA SER A 63 8.03 2.38 7.42
C SER A 63 8.74 1.29 6.63
N ALA A 64 10.05 1.15 6.79
CA ALA A 64 10.86 0.16 6.11
C ALA A 64 11.54 -0.80 7.11
N TYR A 65 11.53 -2.09 6.80
CA TYR A 65 12.08 -3.14 7.63
C TYR A 65 12.96 -4.08 6.81
N ARG A 66 14.11 -4.44 7.34
CA ARG A 66 14.90 -5.57 6.80
C ARG A 66 14.28 -6.87 7.29
N ILE A 67 14.02 -7.80 6.38
CA ILE A 67 13.52 -9.12 6.73
C ILE A 67 14.71 -9.95 7.22
N THR A 68 14.65 -10.46 8.47
CA THR A 68 15.72 -11.22 9.10
C THR A 68 15.33 -12.68 9.29
N ASP A 69 16.20 -13.50 9.86
CA ASP A 69 15.97 -14.91 10.16
C ASP A 69 14.60 -15.15 10.79
N GLY A 70 13.90 -16.15 10.28
CA GLY A 70 12.53 -16.46 10.66
C GLY A 70 11.49 -15.62 9.93
N LEU A 71 11.88 -14.69 9.03
CA LEU A 71 10.97 -13.83 8.28
C LEU A 71 10.04 -13.01 9.19
N VAL A 72 10.53 -12.60 10.36
CA VAL A 72 9.77 -11.85 11.35
C VAL A 72 9.95 -10.35 11.12
N LEU A 73 8.84 -9.65 10.99
CA LEU A 73 8.80 -8.21 10.88
C LEU A 73 8.29 -7.62 12.20
N PRO A 74 9.14 -6.95 12.99
CA PRO A 74 8.71 -6.28 14.22
C PRO A 74 8.04 -4.95 13.88
N ILE A 75 6.76 -5.00 13.50
CA ILE A 75 5.98 -3.80 13.24
C ILE A 75 5.34 -3.36 14.56
N LYS A 76 5.96 -2.40 15.23
CA LYS A 76 5.61 -1.91 16.57
C LYS A 76 5.72 -3.03 17.62
N GLN A 77 4.64 -3.38 18.31
CA GLN A 77 4.63 -4.43 19.33
C GLN A 77 4.14 -5.79 18.81
N SER A 78 3.82 -5.88 17.51
CA SER A 78 3.38 -7.12 16.87
C SER A 78 4.45 -7.66 15.95
N SER A 79 4.70 -8.97 16.02
CA SER A 79 5.59 -9.67 15.10
C SER A 79 4.76 -10.29 13.98
N TYR A 80 5.24 -10.19 12.76
CA TYR A 80 4.63 -10.76 11.57
C TYR A 80 5.66 -11.58 10.82
N THR A 81 5.30 -12.74 10.36
CA THR A 81 6.12 -13.49 9.41
C THR A 81 5.65 -13.17 7.98
N VAL A 82 6.57 -13.23 7.03
CA VAL A 82 6.23 -13.10 5.60
C VAL A 82 5.27 -14.21 5.17
N ALA A 83 5.47 -15.42 5.69
CA ALA A 83 4.58 -16.56 5.45
C ALA A 83 3.14 -16.28 5.91
N GLU A 84 2.96 -15.69 7.10
CA GLU A 84 1.62 -15.30 7.58
C GLU A 84 1.01 -14.21 6.71
N LEU A 85 1.79 -13.20 6.30
CA LEU A 85 1.32 -12.14 5.41
C LEU A 85 0.79 -12.69 4.09
N LEU A 86 1.46 -13.70 3.53
CA LEU A 86 1.07 -14.37 2.28
C LEU A 86 0.14 -15.58 2.50
N GLY A 87 -0.32 -15.83 3.75
CA GLY A 87 -1.26 -16.90 4.06
C GLY A 87 -0.71 -18.30 3.83
N GLY A 88 0.57 -18.51 4.13
CA GLY A 88 1.26 -19.78 3.98
C GLY A 88 1.69 -20.09 2.55
N ASP A 89 1.71 -19.10 1.64
CA ASP A 89 2.19 -19.31 0.27
C ASP A 89 3.70 -19.61 0.27
N PRO A 90 4.16 -20.69 -0.39
CA PRO A 90 5.59 -21.02 -0.49
C PRO A 90 6.46 -19.91 -1.09
N ALA A 91 5.88 -19.00 -1.87
CA ALA A 91 6.58 -17.83 -2.41
C ALA A 91 7.15 -16.90 -1.32
N ALA A 92 6.72 -17.05 -0.05
CA ALA A 92 7.25 -16.32 1.09
C ALA A 92 8.78 -16.47 1.22
N GLU A 93 9.32 -17.64 0.90
CA GLU A 93 10.77 -17.92 0.96
C GLU A 93 11.60 -17.04 0.02
N ARG A 94 11.01 -16.54 -1.07
CA ARG A 94 11.70 -15.63 -2.01
C ARG A 94 12.09 -14.31 -1.36
N PHE A 95 11.37 -13.88 -0.34
CA PHE A 95 11.58 -12.60 0.33
C PHE A 95 12.45 -12.70 1.59
N ARG A 96 13.03 -13.89 1.86
CA ARG A 96 13.99 -14.09 2.96
C ARG A 96 15.17 -13.12 2.80
N ASP A 97 15.57 -12.47 3.89
CA ASP A 97 16.64 -11.48 3.97
C ASP A 97 16.45 -10.25 3.03
N GLY A 98 15.27 -10.09 2.49
CA GLY A 98 14.88 -8.96 1.66
C GLY A 98 14.39 -7.76 2.47
N VAL A 99 13.50 -6.99 1.86
CA VAL A 99 12.96 -5.75 2.47
C VAL A 99 11.44 -5.77 2.48
N CYS A 100 10.85 -5.30 3.58
CA CYS A 100 9.43 -5.03 3.71
C CYS A 100 9.20 -3.53 3.86
N VAL A 101 8.38 -2.96 2.99
CA VAL A 101 7.98 -1.56 3.03
C VAL A 101 6.48 -1.46 3.29
N VAL A 102 6.10 -0.77 4.35
CA VAL A 102 4.71 -0.64 4.80
C VAL A 102 4.25 0.80 4.60
N PHE A 103 3.21 0.99 3.80
CA PHE A 103 2.58 2.29 3.54
C PHE A 103 1.21 2.31 4.22
N ARG A 104 1.06 3.12 5.25
CA ARG A 104 -0.19 3.30 5.97
C ARG A 104 -0.93 4.54 5.47
N LEU A 105 -2.08 4.34 4.85
CA LEU A 105 -2.90 5.42 4.34
C LEU A 105 -3.87 5.91 5.42
N CYS A 106 -3.77 7.19 5.76
CA CYS A 106 -4.75 7.87 6.61
C CYS A 106 -5.93 8.37 5.75
N VAL A 107 -7.05 8.66 6.39
CA VAL A 107 -8.32 9.01 5.72
C VAL A 107 -8.25 10.24 4.79
N GLN A 108 -7.29 11.13 5.00
CA GLN A 108 -7.07 12.31 4.15
C GLN A 108 -6.26 11.99 2.89
N HIS A 109 -5.48 10.91 2.88
CA HIS A 109 -4.59 10.57 1.78
C HIS A 109 -5.37 10.20 0.50
N TYR A 110 -4.64 10.09 -0.60
CA TYR A 110 -5.13 9.57 -1.86
C TYR A 110 -5.21 8.04 -1.77
N HIS A 111 -6.38 7.45 -2.01
CA HIS A 111 -6.63 6.02 -1.76
C HIS A 111 -6.57 5.15 -3.01
N ARG A 112 -5.84 5.59 -4.03
CA ARG A 112 -5.46 4.75 -5.17
C ARG A 112 -3.99 4.44 -5.08
N TYR A 113 -3.59 3.33 -5.67
CA TYR A 113 -2.20 2.87 -5.65
C TYR A 113 -1.80 2.33 -7.02
N ALA A 114 -0.50 2.40 -7.30
CA ALA A 114 0.10 2.09 -8.59
C ALA A 114 1.09 0.91 -8.48
N TYR A 115 1.50 0.41 -9.64
CA TYR A 115 2.64 -0.50 -9.75
C TYR A 115 3.95 0.29 -9.65
N VAL A 116 4.92 -0.25 -8.89
CA VAL A 116 6.22 0.41 -8.66
C VAL A 116 7.20 0.25 -9.83
N ASP A 117 6.94 -0.71 -10.71
CA ASP A 117 7.77 -1.03 -11.87
C ASP A 117 6.91 -1.52 -13.03
N ALA A 118 7.50 -1.84 -14.16
CA ALA A 118 6.87 -2.62 -15.23
C ALA A 118 7.07 -4.13 -14.97
N GLY A 119 6.15 -4.96 -15.46
CA GLY A 119 6.26 -6.40 -15.26
C GLY A 119 5.00 -7.17 -15.57
N LYS A 120 4.87 -8.34 -14.95
CA LYS A 120 3.74 -9.26 -15.11
C LYS A 120 3.28 -9.82 -13.76
N ILE A 121 1.98 -9.89 -13.56
CA ILE A 121 1.37 -10.54 -12.38
C ILE A 121 1.45 -12.05 -12.58
N THR A 122 2.13 -12.74 -11.66
CA THR A 122 2.26 -14.22 -11.69
C THR A 122 1.18 -14.91 -10.87
N ALA A 123 0.77 -14.29 -9.76
CA ALA A 123 -0.32 -14.79 -8.92
C ALA A 123 -1.10 -13.63 -8.29
N ARG A 124 -2.36 -13.89 -7.99
CA ARG A 124 -3.23 -12.99 -7.23
C ARG A 124 -4.10 -13.83 -6.30
N ARG A 125 -4.13 -13.48 -5.02
CA ARG A 125 -4.88 -14.23 -4.02
C ARG A 125 -5.53 -13.31 -3.00
N PHE A 126 -6.81 -13.55 -2.74
CA PHE A 126 -7.54 -12.93 -1.64
C PHE A 126 -7.48 -13.83 -0.39
N LEU A 127 -7.16 -13.25 0.74
CA LEU A 127 -7.14 -13.91 2.05
C LEU A 127 -8.25 -13.30 2.90
N PRO A 128 -9.30 -14.08 3.22
CA PRO A 128 -10.36 -13.61 4.09
C PRO A 128 -9.83 -13.35 5.50
N GLY A 129 -10.46 -12.42 6.22
CA GLY A 129 -10.05 -12.05 7.57
C GLY A 129 -11.00 -11.04 8.19
N GLU A 130 -10.57 -10.49 9.30
CA GLU A 130 -11.30 -9.48 10.06
C GLU A 130 -11.06 -8.06 9.49
N LEU A 131 -11.68 -7.06 10.08
CA LEU A 131 -11.55 -5.65 9.70
C LEU A 131 -11.20 -4.80 10.92
N HIS A 132 -10.03 -5.03 11.52
CA HIS A 132 -9.51 -4.16 12.57
C HIS A 132 -8.98 -2.85 12.01
N THR A 133 -8.98 -1.80 12.84
CA THR A 133 -8.36 -0.52 12.46
C THR A 133 -6.84 -0.67 12.31
N VAL A 134 -6.25 -0.01 11.30
CA VAL A 134 -4.78 0.06 11.09
C VAL A 134 -4.14 1.25 11.84
N ARG A 135 -4.85 1.87 12.80
CA ARG A 135 -4.27 2.92 13.63
C ARG A 135 -3.17 2.37 14.53
N PRO A 136 -2.16 3.19 14.90
CA PRO A 136 -1.04 2.76 15.74
C PRO A 136 -1.43 2.02 17.02
N ILE A 137 -2.52 2.43 17.66
CA ILE A 137 -3.02 1.79 18.89
C ILE A 137 -3.45 0.32 18.66
N ALA A 138 -4.05 0.01 17.53
CA ALA A 138 -4.43 -1.37 17.22
C ALA A 138 -3.23 -2.22 16.78
N LEU A 139 -2.31 -1.62 16.00
CA LEU A 139 -1.07 -2.26 15.58
C LEU A 139 -0.16 -2.61 16.78
N ALA A 140 -0.27 -1.87 17.87
CA ALA A 140 0.45 -2.16 19.10
C ALA A 140 -0.16 -3.32 19.90
N ALA A 141 -1.46 -3.62 19.70
CA ALA A 141 -2.18 -4.59 20.52
C ALA A 141 -2.47 -5.92 19.80
N LEU A 142 -2.54 -5.91 18.48
CA LEU A 142 -2.99 -7.05 17.67
C LEU A 142 -2.17 -7.19 16.39
N PRO A 143 -1.94 -8.41 15.88
CA PRO A 143 -1.31 -8.66 14.59
C PRO A 143 -2.26 -8.33 13.42
N VAL A 144 -2.61 -7.04 13.27
CA VAL A 144 -3.66 -6.55 12.38
C VAL A 144 -3.40 -6.92 10.92
N PHE A 145 -2.15 -6.87 10.45
CA PHE A 145 -1.85 -7.11 9.04
C PHE A 145 -2.08 -8.56 8.60
N THR A 146 -1.98 -9.51 9.51
CA THR A 146 -2.23 -10.94 9.24
C THR A 146 -3.65 -11.37 9.57
N ARG A 147 -4.34 -10.65 10.47
CA ARG A 147 -5.72 -10.92 10.85
C ARG A 147 -6.74 -10.28 9.92
N ASN A 148 -6.43 -9.10 9.39
CA ASN A 148 -7.35 -8.40 8.49
C ASN A 148 -7.44 -9.10 7.13
N CYS A 149 -8.61 -8.94 6.50
CA CYS A 149 -8.77 -9.35 5.10
C CYS A 149 -7.76 -8.59 4.25
N ARG A 150 -7.13 -9.29 3.32
CA ARG A 150 -6.12 -8.73 2.44
C ARG A 150 -6.10 -9.42 1.10
N GLU A 151 -5.57 -8.75 0.11
CA GLU A 151 -5.31 -9.31 -1.20
C GLU A 151 -3.84 -9.08 -1.54
N TYR A 152 -3.17 -10.05 -2.13
CA TYR A 152 -1.82 -9.86 -2.63
C TYR A 152 -1.68 -10.26 -4.09
N CYS A 153 -0.74 -9.61 -4.76
CA CYS A 153 -0.24 -10.01 -6.07
C CYS A 153 1.23 -10.34 -5.95
N LEU A 154 1.63 -11.48 -6.51
CA LEU A 154 3.03 -11.77 -6.82
C LEU A 154 3.30 -11.28 -8.24
N MET A 155 4.39 -10.58 -8.42
CA MET A 155 4.77 -9.94 -9.68
C MET A 155 6.23 -10.24 -10.00
N GLU A 156 6.51 -10.56 -11.25
CA GLU A 156 7.87 -10.49 -11.78
C GLU A 156 8.05 -9.13 -12.44
N THR A 157 8.99 -8.35 -11.91
CA THR A 157 9.23 -6.96 -12.32
C THR A 157 10.49 -6.87 -13.15
N ALA A 158 10.64 -5.79 -13.93
CA ALA A 158 11.78 -5.59 -14.83
C ALA A 158 13.09 -5.38 -14.06
N HIS A 159 13.05 -4.66 -12.92
CA HIS A 159 14.26 -4.21 -12.25
C HIS A 159 14.40 -4.74 -10.81
N PHE A 160 13.30 -5.05 -10.12
CA PHE A 160 13.32 -5.46 -8.70
C PHE A 160 13.13 -6.96 -8.46
N GLY A 161 13.16 -7.79 -9.53
CA GLY A 161 12.88 -9.23 -9.41
C GLY A 161 11.45 -9.50 -9.00
N ALA A 162 11.24 -10.46 -8.10
CA ALA A 162 9.91 -10.70 -7.56
C ALA A 162 9.53 -9.62 -6.55
N VAL A 163 8.29 -9.13 -6.68
CA VAL A 163 7.67 -8.21 -5.73
C VAL A 163 6.32 -8.78 -5.32
N ALA A 164 6.07 -8.85 -4.01
CA ALA A 164 4.73 -9.08 -3.49
C ALA A 164 4.14 -7.74 -3.05
N GLN A 165 3.00 -7.36 -3.63
CA GLN A 165 2.25 -6.19 -3.19
C GLN A 165 0.96 -6.66 -2.53
N ILE A 166 0.77 -6.28 -1.26
CA ILE A 166 -0.30 -6.74 -0.38
C ILE A 166 -1.13 -5.53 0.02
N GLU A 167 -2.41 -5.53 -0.34
CA GLU A 167 -3.38 -4.54 0.11
C GLU A 167 -4.14 -5.09 1.31
N VAL A 168 -3.95 -4.46 2.48
CA VAL A 168 -4.61 -4.86 3.73
C VAL A 168 -5.81 -3.96 3.97
N GLY A 169 -6.98 -4.58 4.09
CA GLY A 169 -8.21 -3.91 4.49
C GLY A 169 -8.20 -3.52 5.97
N ALA A 170 -9.06 -2.56 6.35
CA ALA A 170 -9.19 -2.13 7.73
C ALA A 170 -10.66 -1.91 8.11
N MET A 171 -10.91 -1.53 9.37
CA MET A 171 -12.23 -1.22 9.88
C MET A 171 -12.92 -0.19 8.97
N LEU A 172 -14.09 -0.53 8.46
CA LEU A 172 -14.88 0.18 7.45
C LEU A 172 -14.34 0.08 6.01
N VAL A 173 -13.24 -0.64 5.75
CA VAL A 173 -12.72 -0.94 4.41
C VAL A 173 -12.80 -2.45 4.13
N GLY A 174 -13.98 -2.88 3.77
CA GLY A 174 -14.18 -4.28 3.38
C GLY A 174 -13.87 -4.57 1.90
N LYS A 175 -13.36 -3.62 1.13
CA LYS A 175 -13.23 -3.83 -0.31
C LYS A 175 -11.96 -3.19 -0.90
N VAL A 176 -11.03 -4.04 -1.26
CA VAL A 176 -9.90 -3.76 -2.11
C VAL A 176 -10.34 -4.01 -3.56
N LEU A 177 -10.03 -3.11 -4.47
CA LEU A 177 -10.32 -3.27 -5.89
C LEU A 177 -9.02 -3.22 -6.68
N ASN A 178 -8.53 -4.39 -7.07
CA ASN A 178 -7.44 -4.55 -8.02
C ASN A 178 -7.99 -4.79 -9.42
N TYR A 179 -7.43 -4.14 -10.45
CA TYR A 179 -7.99 -4.14 -11.80
C TYR A 179 -7.52 -5.31 -12.65
N LYS A 180 -6.30 -5.81 -12.42
CA LYS A 180 -5.69 -6.88 -13.22
C LYS A 180 -5.54 -8.17 -12.40
N GLY A 181 -5.64 -9.30 -13.07
CA GLY A 181 -5.44 -10.63 -12.52
C GLY A 181 -4.10 -11.25 -12.90
N ALA A 182 -3.87 -12.48 -12.48
CA ALA A 182 -2.69 -13.25 -12.87
C ALA A 182 -2.58 -13.38 -14.40
N GLY A 183 -1.36 -13.32 -14.92
CA GLY A 183 -1.05 -13.39 -16.33
C GLY A 183 -1.04 -12.04 -17.07
N PHE A 184 -1.56 -10.97 -16.47
CA PHE A 184 -1.60 -9.66 -17.12
C PHE A 184 -0.32 -8.86 -16.92
N PRO A 185 0.19 -8.17 -17.98
CA PRO A 185 1.29 -7.22 -17.87
C PRO A 185 0.81 -5.90 -17.26
N PHE A 186 1.77 -5.15 -16.71
CA PHE A 186 1.55 -3.80 -16.17
C PHE A 186 2.77 -2.91 -16.44
N CYS A 187 2.54 -1.60 -16.39
CA CYS A 187 3.58 -0.59 -16.53
C CYS A 187 3.84 0.12 -15.20
N LYS A 188 5.06 0.67 -15.03
CA LYS A 188 5.41 1.55 -13.92
C LYS A 188 4.44 2.73 -13.84
N GLY A 189 3.93 3.00 -12.63
CA GLY A 189 2.98 4.10 -12.39
C GLY A 189 1.55 3.84 -12.88
N GLU A 190 1.29 2.70 -13.54
CA GLU A 190 -0.08 2.33 -13.89
C GLU A 190 -0.90 2.08 -12.61
N GLU A 191 -2.14 2.61 -12.57
CA GLU A 191 -3.03 2.42 -11.43
C GLU A 191 -3.37 0.93 -11.27
N LYS A 192 -2.88 0.32 -10.18
CA LYS A 192 -3.14 -1.08 -9.84
C LYS A 192 -4.53 -1.27 -9.26
N GLY A 193 -4.96 -0.31 -8.46
CA GLY A 193 -6.24 -0.42 -7.77
C GLY A 193 -6.55 0.72 -6.81
N ARG A 194 -7.56 0.50 -5.98
CA ARG A 194 -8.02 1.46 -4.99
C ARG A 194 -8.68 0.81 -3.78
N PHE A 195 -8.61 1.50 -2.67
CA PHE A 195 -9.38 1.17 -1.46
C PHE A 195 -10.72 1.91 -1.45
N LEU A 196 -11.80 1.23 -1.12
CA LEU A 196 -13.04 1.87 -0.75
C LEU A 196 -12.97 2.31 0.72
N TYR A 197 -13.94 3.14 1.18
CA TYR A 197 -13.89 3.87 2.45
C TYR A 197 -13.40 3.08 3.67
N GLY A 198 -12.39 3.66 4.37
CA GLY A 198 -11.78 3.26 5.64
C GLY A 198 -10.25 3.42 5.63
N GLY A 199 -9.55 3.10 6.71
CA GLY A 199 -8.09 3.07 6.75
C GLY A 199 -7.55 1.88 5.97
N SER A 200 -6.37 2.00 5.36
CA SER A 200 -5.78 0.98 4.50
C SER A 200 -4.26 0.96 4.58
N THR A 201 -3.68 -0.16 4.22
CA THR A 201 -2.23 -0.31 4.20
C THR A 201 -1.82 -1.06 2.93
N VAL A 202 -0.77 -0.58 2.27
CA VAL A 202 -0.07 -1.32 1.23
C VAL A 202 1.24 -1.82 1.82
N VAL A 203 1.54 -3.10 1.63
CA VAL A 203 2.82 -3.70 2.01
C VAL A 203 3.52 -4.19 0.76
N LEU A 204 4.78 -3.82 0.57
CA LEU A 204 5.65 -4.36 -0.46
C LEU A 204 6.68 -5.28 0.18
N LEU A 205 6.84 -6.48 -0.37
CA LEU A 205 7.95 -7.37 -0.07
C LEU A 205 8.84 -7.44 -1.30
N LEU A 206 10.13 -7.24 -1.10
CA LEU A 206 11.16 -7.21 -2.12
C LEU A 206 12.21 -8.27 -1.80
N GLU A 207 12.72 -8.94 -2.84
CA GLU A 207 13.79 -9.93 -2.70
C GLU A 207 15.09 -9.28 -2.20
N LYS A 208 15.94 -10.10 -1.61
CA LYS A 208 17.29 -9.72 -1.19
C LYS A 208 18.10 -9.19 -2.38
N ASP A 209 18.90 -8.16 -2.11
CA ASP A 209 19.85 -7.58 -3.07
C ASP A 209 19.19 -7.16 -4.40
N ARG A 210 17.96 -6.64 -4.35
CA ARG A 210 17.22 -6.12 -5.51
C ARG A 210 16.95 -4.62 -5.45
N VAL A 211 16.95 -4.05 -4.26
CA VAL A 211 16.65 -2.63 -4.05
C VAL A 211 17.54 -2.04 -2.98
N GLU A 212 18.06 -0.87 -3.25
CA GLU A 212 18.70 0.01 -2.28
C GLU A 212 17.69 1.13 -1.94
N LEU A 213 17.10 1.07 -0.75
CA LEU A 213 16.22 2.11 -0.24
C LEU A 213 17.01 3.19 0.50
N ASP A 214 16.45 4.38 0.57
CA ASP A 214 17.02 5.48 1.36
C ASP A 214 17.15 5.04 2.83
N GLU A 215 18.36 5.11 3.39
CA GLU A 215 18.65 4.61 4.73
C GLU A 215 17.86 5.38 5.80
N GLU A 216 17.52 6.64 5.55
CA GLU A 216 16.67 7.45 6.42
C GLU A 216 15.31 6.77 6.73
N LEU A 217 14.76 6.00 5.80
CA LEU A 217 13.50 5.26 6.02
C LEU A 217 13.65 4.20 7.11
N PHE A 218 14.80 3.51 7.13
CA PHE A 218 15.09 2.52 8.17
C PHE A 218 15.41 3.19 9.52
N GLU A 219 16.16 4.29 9.51
CA GLU A 219 16.51 5.06 10.70
C GLU A 219 15.26 5.62 11.38
N ASN A 220 14.37 6.26 10.61
CA ASN A 220 13.09 6.77 11.11
C ASN A 220 12.25 5.63 11.69
N THR A 221 12.15 4.51 10.97
CA THR A 221 11.40 3.33 11.43
C THR A 221 11.96 2.77 12.75
N ALA A 222 13.28 2.68 12.89
CA ALA A 222 13.93 2.23 14.11
C ALA A 222 13.62 3.13 15.32
N GLN A 223 13.42 4.42 15.08
CA GLN A 223 12.99 5.40 16.10
C GLN A 223 11.47 5.39 16.36
N GLY A 224 10.71 4.51 15.67
CA GLY A 224 9.24 4.45 15.75
C GLY A 224 8.52 5.57 14.99
N LEU A 225 9.23 6.28 14.12
CA LEU A 225 8.68 7.33 13.27
C LEU A 225 8.25 6.75 11.93
N GLU A 226 7.17 7.30 11.37
CA GLU A 226 6.72 7.01 10.02
C GLU A 226 7.02 8.22 9.13
N THR A 227 7.59 8.01 7.95
CA THR A 227 7.95 9.09 7.02
C THR A 227 6.78 9.39 6.07
N PRO A 228 6.29 10.64 5.97
CA PRO A 228 5.26 11.01 5.00
C PRO A 228 5.80 10.89 3.58
N VAL A 229 5.01 10.26 2.69
CA VAL A 229 5.37 10.12 1.27
C VAL A 229 4.15 10.33 0.38
N GLN A 230 4.39 10.71 -0.86
CA GLN A 230 3.41 10.82 -1.92
C GLN A 230 3.63 9.75 -3.00
N MET A 231 2.56 9.32 -3.66
CA MET A 231 2.66 8.41 -4.81
C MET A 231 3.60 9.02 -5.87
N GLY A 232 4.55 8.23 -6.35
CA GLY A 232 5.58 8.67 -7.31
C GLY A 232 6.85 9.23 -6.67
N GLU A 233 6.88 9.49 -5.37
CA GLU A 233 8.08 9.94 -4.66
C GLU A 233 9.16 8.84 -4.69
N ILE A 234 10.40 9.23 -4.97
CA ILE A 234 11.53 8.29 -5.07
C ILE A 234 11.93 7.87 -3.67
N LEU A 235 12.04 6.56 -3.44
CA LEU A 235 12.41 5.95 -2.16
C LEU A 235 13.69 5.12 -2.24
N GLY A 236 14.26 5.00 -3.43
CA GLY A 236 15.45 4.18 -3.68
C GLY A 236 15.63 3.82 -5.14
N LYS A 237 16.44 2.82 -5.39
CA LYS A 237 16.80 2.35 -6.74
C LYS A 237 17.07 0.84 -6.77
N ALA A 238 17.06 0.25 -7.95
CA ALA A 238 17.54 -1.12 -8.17
C ALA A 238 19.05 -1.22 -7.92
N LEU A 239 19.49 -2.39 -7.44
CA LEU A 239 20.90 -2.76 -7.26
C LEU A 239 21.46 -3.42 -8.51
#